data_3864e09d6da84d9ffde01875a23c6c66
#
_entry.id   3864e09d6da84d9ffde01875a23c6c66
#
_cell.length_a   1.000
_cell.length_b   1.000
_cell.length_c   1.000
_cell.angle_alpha   90.00
_cell.angle_beta   90.00
_cell.angle_gamma   90.00
#
_symmetry.space_group_name_H-M   'P 1'
#
loop_
_entity.id
_entity.type
_entity.pdbx_description
1 polymer ?
#
loop_
_entity_poly.entity_id
_entity_poly.type
_entity_poly.pdbx_seq_one_letter_code
_entity_poly.pdbx_strand_id
1 'polypeptide(L)'
;MTFIIQQTLLYAVPLMIVALAGVFAERSGIINLALEGIMVFGAFIGVWFVRILQTSDAILSLKQSGNWVALQGVELLTMLVAAAFGALFSLLLSFASINLRADQTIGGTALNLMAPALVLFFIRIIANQNTLQMLTGDAASWFMIKKSTLGIDKNTDLGFFGETFVNKVYLATYVCILLFIILSILLYKTRFGLRLRACGENPQAADSLGINVYKMRYAGVLLSGALGAIGGLAYIVPPVQTWNFEVGVAGA
;
A
#
# COMPACT_ATOMS: atom_id res chain seq x y z
N MET A 1 -2.47 -27.94 -1.26
CA MET A 1 -2.20 -27.19 -0.01
C MET A 1 -1.35 -25.95 -0.25
N THR A 2 -0.20 -26.02 -0.92
CA THR A 2 0.70 -24.88 -1.22
C THR A 2 -0.02 -23.70 -1.88
N PHE A 3 -0.82 -23.95 -2.92
CA PHE A 3 -1.59 -22.94 -3.63
C PHE A 3 -2.54 -22.14 -2.72
N ILE A 4 -3.27 -22.82 -1.83
CA ILE A 4 -4.22 -22.17 -0.91
C ILE A 4 -3.48 -21.22 0.03
N ILE A 5 -2.35 -21.67 0.60
CA ILE A 5 -1.54 -20.86 1.51
C ILE A 5 -0.96 -19.65 0.78
N GLN A 6 -0.45 -19.82 -0.45
CA GLN A 6 0.06 -18.71 -1.26
C GLN A 6 -1.03 -17.67 -1.54
N GLN A 7 -2.22 -18.08 -1.94
CA GLN A 7 -3.34 -17.17 -2.17
C GLN A 7 -3.78 -16.47 -0.88
N THR A 8 -3.83 -17.21 0.22
CA THR A 8 -4.15 -16.62 1.53
C THR A 8 -3.14 -15.54 1.92
N LEU A 9 -1.85 -15.80 1.79
CA LEU A 9 -0.81 -14.80 2.07
C LEU A 9 -0.91 -13.59 1.15
N LEU A 10 -1.17 -13.82 -0.13
CA LEU A 10 -1.26 -12.77 -1.14
C LEU A 10 -2.36 -11.75 -0.83
N TYR A 11 -3.51 -12.20 -0.32
CA TYR A 11 -4.63 -11.32 0.01
C TYR A 11 -4.63 -10.86 1.48
N ALA A 12 -4.25 -11.71 2.42
CA ALA A 12 -4.28 -11.37 3.84
C ALA A 12 -3.19 -10.38 4.25
N VAL A 13 -1.98 -10.50 3.70
CA VAL A 13 -0.84 -9.65 4.09
C VAL A 13 -1.07 -8.16 3.77
N PRO A 14 -1.54 -7.78 2.57
CA PRO A 14 -1.90 -6.38 2.30
C PRO A 14 -2.97 -5.84 3.27
N LEU A 15 -3.99 -6.64 3.57
CA LEU A 15 -5.03 -6.23 4.51
C LEU A 15 -4.50 -6.06 5.94
N MET A 16 -3.53 -6.87 6.37
CA MET A 16 -2.84 -6.68 7.66
C MET A 16 -2.12 -5.32 7.75
N ILE A 17 -1.48 -4.87 6.67
CA ILE A 17 -0.84 -3.54 6.62
C ILE A 17 -1.89 -2.43 6.71
N VAL A 18 -3.03 -2.57 6.04
CA VAL A 18 -4.13 -1.60 6.12
C VAL A 18 -4.74 -1.56 7.52
N ALA A 19 -4.91 -2.71 8.16
CA ALA A 19 -5.36 -2.76 9.55
C ALA A 19 -4.37 -2.04 10.49
N LEU A 20 -3.05 -2.25 10.29
CA LEU A 20 -2.04 -1.52 11.06
C LEU A 20 -2.08 0.00 10.77
N ALA A 21 -2.37 0.39 9.51
CA ALA A 21 -2.59 1.79 9.14
C ALA A 21 -3.73 2.42 9.96
N GLY A 22 -4.85 1.71 10.11
CA GLY A 22 -5.96 2.12 10.97
C GLY A 22 -5.53 2.32 12.43
N VAL A 23 -4.77 1.36 12.97
CA VAL A 23 -4.24 1.44 14.34
C VAL A 23 -3.35 2.68 14.53
N PHE A 24 -2.48 3.05 13.57
CA PHE A 24 -1.65 4.26 13.69
C PHE A 24 -2.49 5.54 13.78
N ALA A 25 -3.51 5.66 12.95
CA ALA A 25 -4.41 6.81 12.99
C ALA A 25 -5.19 6.85 14.31
N GLU A 26 -5.83 5.75 14.69
CA GLU A 26 -6.62 5.65 15.92
C GLU A 26 -5.79 5.95 17.17
N ARG A 27 -4.57 5.39 17.25
CA ARG A 27 -3.64 5.67 18.34
C ARG A 27 -3.11 7.11 18.37
N SER A 28 -3.26 7.88 17.30
CA SER A 28 -2.99 9.31 17.29
C SER A 28 -4.17 10.18 17.76
N GLY A 29 -5.34 9.55 17.98
CA GLY A 29 -6.58 10.21 18.34
C GLY A 29 -7.41 10.71 17.15
N ILE A 30 -7.15 10.19 15.94
CA ILE A 30 -7.92 10.46 14.73
C ILE A 30 -8.34 9.14 14.09
N ILE A 31 -9.63 8.95 13.89
CA ILE A 31 -10.15 7.76 13.21
C ILE A 31 -10.05 7.97 11.69
N ASN A 32 -9.27 7.14 11.02
CA ASN A 32 -9.12 7.21 9.57
C ASN A 32 -10.11 6.27 8.86
N LEU A 33 -11.34 6.73 8.66
CA LEU A 33 -12.33 5.99 7.89
C LEU A 33 -12.12 6.09 6.37
N ALA A 34 -11.16 6.92 5.91
CA ALA A 34 -10.84 7.07 4.49
C ALA A 34 -9.89 5.98 3.95
N LEU A 35 -9.53 4.97 4.76
CA LEU A 35 -8.53 3.95 4.38
C LEU A 35 -8.90 3.21 3.10
N GLU A 36 -10.17 2.88 2.90
CA GLU A 36 -10.66 2.24 1.70
C GLU A 36 -10.41 3.09 0.46
N GLY A 37 -10.77 4.38 0.51
CA GLY A 37 -10.49 5.34 -0.55
C GLY A 37 -8.98 5.52 -0.79
N ILE A 38 -8.18 5.53 0.28
CA ILE A 38 -6.72 5.61 0.18
C ILE A 38 -6.13 4.35 -0.49
N MET A 39 -6.66 3.16 -0.20
CA MET A 39 -6.28 1.91 -0.87
C MET A 39 -6.56 1.98 -2.37
N VAL A 40 -7.76 2.42 -2.76
CA VAL A 40 -8.17 2.60 -4.16
C VAL A 40 -7.24 3.58 -4.87
N PHE A 41 -6.97 4.73 -4.24
CA PHE A 41 -6.08 5.76 -4.78
C PHE A 41 -4.63 5.27 -4.90
N GLY A 42 -4.12 4.60 -3.87
CA GLY A 42 -2.77 4.02 -3.88
C GLY A 42 -2.57 2.95 -4.95
N ALA A 43 -3.56 2.08 -5.12
CA ALA A 43 -3.58 1.07 -6.18
C ALA A 43 -3.55 1.71 -7.58
N PHE A 44 -4.36 2.75 -7.80
CA PHE A 44 -4.36 3.50 -9.06
C PHE A 44 -2.99 4.13 -9.35
N ILE A 45 -2.42 4.85 -8.39
CA ILE A 45 -1.09 5.48 -8.54
C ILE A 45 -0.03 4.43 -8.88
N GLY A 46 -0.06 3.27 -8.21
CA GLY A 46 0.88 2.19 -8.46
C GLY A 46 0.75 1.62 -9.87
N VAL A 47 -0.45 1.29 -10.31
CA VAL A 47 -0.70 0.77 -11.67
C VAL A 47 -0.30 1.81 -12.73
N TRP A 48 -0.65 3.08 -12.52
CA TRP A 48 -0.29 4.16 -13.43
C TRP A 48 1.22 4.37 -13.51
N PHE A 49 1.90 4.38 -12.38
CA PHE A 49 3.36 4.53 -12.32
C PHE A 49 4.09 3.37 -13.01
N VAL A 50 3.68 2.12 -12.76
CA VAL A 50 4.24 0.95 -13.45
C VAL A 50 3.98 1.04 -14.96
N ARG A 51 2.79 1.48 -15.39
CA ARG A 51 2.48 1.67 -16.81
C ARG A 51 3.41 2.68 -17.47
N ILE A 52 3.71 3.81 -16.83
CA ILE A 52 4.67 4.80 -17.33
C ILE A 52 6.07 4.17 -17.44
N LEU A 53 6.50 3.44 -16.43
CA LEU A 53 7.80 2.80 -16.43
C LEU A 53 7.93 1.72 -17.50
N GLN A 54 6.87 0.97 -17.77
CA GLN A 54 6.85 -0.05 -18.83
C GLN A 54 7.05 0.52 -20.24
N THR A 55 6.76 1.80 -20.46
CA THR A 55 7.02 2.49 -21.75
C THR A 55 8.44 3.04 -21.85
N SER A 56 9.20 3.05 -20.76
CA SER A 56 10.58 3.56 -20.75
C SER A 56 11.55 2.53 -21.33
N ASP A 57 12.37 2.96 -22.28
CA ASP A 57 13.41 2.13 -22.93
C ASP A 57 14.39 1.53 -21.91
N ALA A 58 14.70 2.26 -20.83
CA ALA A 58 15.56 1.80 -19.75
C ALA A 58 14.98 0.56 -19.03
N ILE A 59 13.68 0.55 -18.77
CA ILE A 59 13.02 -0.58 -18.09
C ILE A 59 12.80 -1.76 -19.06
N LEU A 60 12.51 -1.47 -20.32
CA LEU A 60 12.41 -2.51 -21.36
C LEU A 60 13.74 -3.23 -21.55
N SER A 61 14.87 -2.50 -21.56
CA SER A 61 16.21 -3.10 -21.64
C SER A 61 16.55 -3.96 -20.42
N LEU A 62 16.12 -3.56 -19.22
CA LEU A 62 16.27 -4.36 -17.99
C LEU A 62 15.47 -5.66 -18.05
N LYS A 63 14.28 -5.63 -18.63
CA LYS A 63 13.47 -6.86 -18.84
C LYS A 63 14.14 -7.78 -19.87
N GLN A 64 14.65 -7.24 -20.97
CA GLN A 64 15.31 -8.01 -22.01
C GLN A 64 16.63 -8.64 -21.52
N SER A 65 17.38 -7.93 -20.66
CA SER A 65 18.61 -8.45 -20.05
C SER A 65 18.38 -9.51 -18.97
N GLY A 66 17.11 -9.75 -18.60
CA GLY A 66 16.76 -10.73 -17.56
C GLY A 66 17.17 -10.31 -16.14
N ASN A 67 17.47 -9.03 -15.92
CA ASN A 67 17.89 -8.53 -14.60
C ASN A 67 16.68 -8.40 -13.65
N TRP A 68 16.28 -9.52 -13.09
CA TRP A 68 15.12 -9.59 -12.19
C TRP A 68 15.32 -8.76 -10.90
N VAL A 69 16.54 -8.59 -10.42
CA VAL A 69 16.85 -7.80 -9.22
C VAL A 69 16.48 -6.32 -9.44
N ALA A 70 16.80 -5.78 -10.62
CA ALA A 70 16.42 -4.42 -10.97
C ALA A 70 14.90 -4.26 -11.09
N LEU A 71 14.18 -5.26 -11.60
CA LEU A 71 12.71 -5.25 -11.65
C LEU A 71 12.07 -5.26 -10.26
N GLN A 72 12.65 -5.97 -9.29
CA GLN A 72 12.22 -5.88 -7.89
C GLN A 72 12.47 -4.49 -7.29
N GLY A 73 13.56 -3.82 -7.69
CA GLY A 73 13.81 -2.42 -7.34
C GLY A 73 12.71 -1.47 -7.86
N VAL A 74 12.20 -1.72 -9.06
CA VAL A 74 11.05 -0.97 -9.61
C VAL A 74 9.78 -1.18 -8.77
N GLU A 75 9.53 -2.40 -8.29
CA GLU A 75 8.39 -2.68 -7.39
C GLU A 75 8.51 -1.88 -6.08
N LEU A 76 9.69 -1.88 -5.45
CA LEU A 76 9.95 -1.09 -4.25
C LEU A 76 9.76 0.41 -4.48
N LEU A 77 10.27 0.93 -5.60
CA LEU A 77 10.07 2.33 -5.98
C LEU A 77 8.59 2.66 -6.15
N THR A 78 7.84 1.77 -6.78
CA THR A 78 6.38 1.91 -6.94
C THR A 78 5.67 1.95 -5.59
N MET A 79 6.07 1.10 -4.64
CA MET A 79 5.54 1.12 -3.26
C MET A 79 5.83 2.45 -2.56
N LEU A 80 7.03 3.01 -2.72
CA LEU A 80 7.39 4.32 -2.15
C LEU A 80 6.58 5.46 -2.77
N VAL A 81 6.38 5.45 -4.08
CA VAL A 81 5.55 6.44 -4.78
C VAL A 81 4.09 6.34 -4.30
N ALA A 82 3.52 5.15 -4.26
CA ALA A 82 2.17 4.95 -3.73
C ALA A 82 2.04 5.43 -2.28
N ALA A 83 3.01 5.13 -1.42
CA ALA A 83 3.05 5.61 -0.04
C ALA A 83 3.05 7.13 0.06
N ALA A 84 3.88 7.80 -0.75
CA ALA A 84 3.95 9.26 -0.78
C ALA A 84 2.62 9.90 -1.19
N PHE A 85 2.00 9.39 -2.25
CA PHE A 85 0.71 9.88 -2.71
C PHE A 85 -0.44 9.53 -1.74
N GLY A 86 -0.41 8.36 -1.09
CA GLY A 86 -1.37 8.01 -0.05
C GLY A 86 -1.26 8.92 1.18
N ALA A 87 -0.02 9.26 1.59
CA ALA A 87 0.21 10.24 2.64
C ALA A 87 -0.32 11.63 2.24
N LEU A 88 -0.06 12.08 1.00
CA LEU A 88 -0.60 13.34 0.49
C LEU A 88 -2.14 13.35 0.46
N PHE A 89 -2.76 12.26 0.04
CA PHE A 89 -4.22 12.15 0.04
C PHE A 89 -4.79 12.19 1.46
N SER A 90 -4.12 11.55 2.42
CA SER A 90 -4.53 11.57 3.83
C SER A 90 -4.34 12.94 4.52
N LEU A 91 -3.55 13.86 3.92
CA LEU A 91 -3.46 15.25 4.39
C LEU A 91 -4.82 15.94 4.38
N LEU A 92 -5.70 15.61 3.43
CA LEU A 92 -7.05 16.20 3.37
C LEU A 92 -7.83 15.86 4.65
N LEU A 93 -7.80 14.61 5.07
CA LEU A 93 -8.43 14.17 6.33
C LEU A 93 -7.77 14.82 7.55
N SER A 94 -6.42 14.85 7.58
CA SER A 94 -5.66 15.45 8.67
C SER A 94 -6.01 16.94 8.83
N PHE A 95 -6.01 17.68 7.73
CA PHE A 95 -6.32 19.11 7.74
C PHE A 95 -7.75 19.37 8.19
N ALA A 96 -8.72 18.63 7.65
CA ALA A 96 -10.12 18.75 8.05
C ALA A 96 -10.34 18.45 9.54
N SER A 97 -9.79 17.35 10.02
CA SER A 97 -10.02 16.89 11.40
C SER A 97 -9.23 17.69 12.44
N ILE A 98 -7.99 18.12 12.12
CA ILE A 98 -7.10 18.76 13.10
C ILE A 98 -7.27 20.28 13.08
N ASN A 99 -7.27 20.91 11.90
CA ASN A 99 -7.32 22.37 11.77
C ASN A 99 -8.75 22.89 11.77
N LEU A 100 -9.63 22.28 10.97
CA LEU A 100 -11.03 22.70 10.87
C LEU A 100 -11.92 22.11 11.95
N ARG A 101 -11.40 21.15 12.74
CA ARG A 101 -12.17 20.43 13.78
C ARG A 101 -13.44 19.78 13.23
N ALA A 102 -13.41 19.39 11.94
CA ALA A 102 -14.53 18.71 11.30
C ALA A 102 -14.72 17.32 11.88
N ASP A 103 -15.95 16.80 11.80
CA ASP A 103 -16.25 15.43 12.17
C ASP A 103 -15.45 14.45 11.32
N GLN A 104 -14.70 13.56 12.00
CA GLN A 104 -13.80 12.61 11.36
C GLN A 104 -14.55 11.56 10.54
N THR A 105 -15.75 11.19 10.98
CA THR A 105 -16.60 10.21 10.30
C THR A 105 -17.10 10.78 8.98
N ILE A 106 -17.61 12.01 9.00
CA ILE A 106 -18.09 12.70 7.79
C ILE A 106 -16.93 12.92 6.82
N GLY A 107 -15.79 13.42 7.32
CA GLY A 107 -14.61 13.63 6.49
C GLY A 107 -14.06 12.36 5.88
N GLY A 108 -13.99 11.27 6.65
CA GLY A 108 -13.51 9.97 6.18
C GLY A 108 -14.43 9.35 5.13
N THR A 109 -15.74 9.33 5.37
CA THR A 109 -16.72 8.81 4.41
C THR A 109 -16.77 9.63 3.12
N ALA A 110 -16.66 10.97 3.22
CA ALA A 110 -16.58 11.84 2.04
C ALA A 110 -15.35 11.51 1.17
N LEU A 111 -14.18 11.27 1.78
CA LEU A 111 -12.96 10.87 1.07
C LEU A 111 -13.10 9.47 0.44
N ASN A 112 -13.77 8.53 1.10
CA ASN A 112 -14.03 7.21 0.53
C ASN A 112 -14.91 7.28 -0.73
N LEU A 113 -15.90 8.16 -0.75
CA LEU A 113 -16.72 8.37 -1.94
C LEU A 113 -15.99 9.17 -3.02
N MET A 114 -15.16 10.11 -2.62
CA MET A 114 -14.41 10.97 -3.56
C MET A 114 -13.29 10.18 -4.27
N ALA A 115 -12.59 9.29 -3.58
CA ALA A 115 -11.42 8.62 -4.14
C ALA A 115 -11.72 7.80 -5.40
N PRO A 116 -12.72 6.89 -5.46
CA PRO A 116 -13.06 6.17 -6.68
C PRO A 116 -13.48 7.08 -7.83
N ALA A 117 -14.27 8.13 -7.53
CA ALA A 117 -14.71 9.09 -8.54
C ALA A 117 -13.54 9.88 -9.14
N LEU A 118 -12.61 10.32 -8.28
CA LEU A 118 -11.41 11.04 -8.69
C LEU A 118 -10.48 10.13 -9.52
N VAL A 119 -10.30 8.90 -9.11
CA VAL A 119 -9.49 7.91 -9.84
C VAL A 119 -10.12 7.63 -11.22
N LEU A 120 -11.43 7.39 -11.30
CA LEU A 120 -12.13 7.19 -12.56
C LEU A 120 -11.98 8.39 -13.51
N PHE A 121 -12.07 9.61 -12.97
CA PHE A 121 -11.85 10.84 -13.73
C PHE A 121 -10.44 10.86 -14.36
N PHE A 122 -9.40 10.58 -13.57
CA PHE A 122 -8.03 10.53 -14.10
C PHE A 122 -7.83 9.41 -15.12
N ILE A 123 -8.39 8.22 -14.89
CA ILE A 123 -8.29 7.11 -15.85
C ILE A 123 -8.92 7.45 -17.19
N ARG A 124 -10.08 8.12 -17.18
CA ARG A 124 -10.72 8.58 -18.43
C ARG A 124 -9.86 9.57 -19.19
N ILE A 125 -9.18 10.49 -18.50
CA ILE A 125 -8.27 11.44 -19.13
C ILE A 125 -7.02 10.74 -19.70
N ILE A 126 -6.43 9.80 -18.94
CA ILE A 126 -5.15 9.17 -19.29
C ILE A 126 -5.33 8.05 -20.33
N ALA A 127 -6.33 7.22 -20.16
CA ALA A 127 -6.51 6.00 -20.95
C ALA A 127 -7.72 6.03 -21.88
N ASN A 128 -8.61 7.02 -21.77
CA ASN A 128 -9.89 7.13 -22.48
C ASN A 128 -10.78 5.87 -22.30
N GLN A 129 -10.66 5.19 -21.16
CA GLN A 129 -11.34 3.96 -20.79
C GLN A 129 -11.79 4.04 -19.33
N ASN A 130 -12.56 3.04 -18.87
CA ASN A 130 -12.97 2.94 -17.45
C ASN A 130 -12.00 2.08 -16.62
N THR A 131 -11.02 1.48 -17.26
CA THR A 131 -10.03 0.58 -16.63
C THR A 131 -8.62 1.04 -16.96
N LEU A 132 -7.71 0.88 -16.03
CA LEU A 132 -6.29 1.10 -16.23
C LEU A 132 -5.55 -0.23 -16.12
N GLN A 133 -5.06 -0.73 -17.24
CA GLN A 133 -4.25 -1.95 -17.29
C GLN A 133 -2.77 -1.60 -17.38
N MET A 134 -1.92 -2.42 -16.79
CA MET A 134 -0.50 -2.45 -17.14
C MET A 134 -0.37 -2.88 -18.61
N LEU A 135 0.52 -2.21 -19.36
CA LEU A 135 0.60 -2.33 -20.82
C LEU A 135 0.96 -3.72 -21.34
N THR A 136 1.61 -4.54 -20.54
CA THR A 136 1.97 -5.90 -20.93
C THR A 136 1.16 -6.88 -20.12
N GLY A 137 0.38 -7.74 -20.79
CA GLY A 137 -0.38 -8.82 -20.16
C GLY A 137 0.43 -9.80 -19.32
N ASP A 138 1.74 -9.62 -19.28
CA ASP A 138 2.75 -10.37 -18.53
C ASP A 138 3.29 -9.58 -17.31
N ALA A 139 2.54 -8.58 -16.84
CA ALA A 139 2.98 -7.79 -15.68
C ALA A 139 3.15 -8.65 -14.41
N ALA A 140 2.38 -9.75 -14.27
CA ALA A 140 2.63 -10.76 -13.25
C ALA A 140 4.04 -11.37 -13.34
N SER A 141 4.59 -11.47 -14.55
CA SER A 141 5.94 -12.00 -14.75
C SER A 141 7.04 -11.02 -14.36
N TRP A 142 6.74 -9.71 -14.27
CA TRP A 142 7.72 -8.69 -13.92
C TRP A 142 8.12 -8.73 -12.46
N PHE A 143 7.16 -8.93 -11.59
CA PHE A 143 7.35 -8.85 -10.14
C PHE A 143 7.33 -10.22 -9.46
N MET A 144 6.81 -11.25 -10.15
CA MET A 144 6.74 -12.59 -9.59
C MET A 144 8.11 -13.26 -9.51
N ILE A 145 8.53 -13.62 -8.32
CA ILE A 145 9.72 -14.44 -8.08
C ILE A 145 9.36 -15.89 -8.39
N LYS A 146 10.07 -16.48 -9.36
CA LYS A 146 9.93 -17.88 -9.77
C LYS A 146 11.23 -18.62 -9.51
N LYS A 147 11.20 -19.97 -9.42
CA LYS A 147 12.41 -20.81 -9.35
C LYS A 147 13.42 -20.46 -10.44
N SER A 148 12.94 -20.27 -11.67
CA SER A 148 13.79 -19.91 -12.81
C SER A 148 14.50 -18.57 -12.65
N THR A 149 13.94 -17.60 -11.92
CA THR A 149 14.59 -16.31 -11.64
C THR A 149 15.71 -16.42 -10.61
N LEU A 150 15.65 -17.46 -9.76
CA LEU A 150 16.67 -17.76 -8.75
C LEU A 150 17.74 -18.75 -9.27
N GLY A 151 17.69 -19.13 -10.55
CA GLY A 151 18.63 -20.09 -11.13
C GLY A 151 18.37 -21.56 -10.70
N ILE A 152 17.22 -21.86 -10.11
CA ILE A 152 16.83 -23.20 -9.69
C ILE A 152 16.07 -23.87 -10.85
N ASP A 153 16.41 -25.12 -11.15
CA ASP A 153 15.74 -25.88 -12.19
C ASP A 153 14.24 -26.02 -11.89
N LYS A 154 13.41 -25.86 -12.91
CA LYS A 154 11.93 -25.92 -12.79
C LYS A 154 11.43 -27.23 -12.18
N ASN A 155 12.16 -28.32 -12.43
CA ASN A 155 11.80 -29.67 -12.00
C ASN A 155 12.32 -30.03 -10.59
N THR A 156 13.11 -29.16 -9.96
CA THR A 156 13.60 -29.39 -8.60
C THR A 156 12.44 -29.21 -7.61
N ASP A 157 12.13 -30.26 -6.85
CA ASP A 157 11.17 -30.17 -5.76
C ASP A 157 11.84 -29.52 -4.54
N LEU A 158 11.37 -28.36 -4.14
CA LEU A 158 11.87 -27.60 -2.98
C LEU A 158 11.19 -28.03 -1.67
N GLY A 159 10.35 -29.08 -1.73
CA GLY A 159 9.52 -29.46 -0.62
C GLY A 159 8.40 -28.43 -0.31
N PHE A 160 7.55 -28.76 0.65
CA PHE A 160 6.37 -27.96 0.97
C PHE A 160 6.70 -26.48 1.30
N PHE A 161 7.73 -26.24 2.11
CA PHE A 161 8.12 -24.86 2.50
C PHE A 161 8.73 -24.08 1.33
N GLY A 162 9.63 -24.69 0.58
CA GLY A 162 10.25 -24.03 -0.57
C GLY A 162 9.25 -23.69 -1.67
N GLU A 163 8.33 -24.60 -1.98
CA GLU A 163 7.26 -24.35 -2.94
C GLU A 163 6.29 -23.25 -2.48
N THR A 164 6.02 -23.18 -1.17
CA THR A 164 5.08 -22.17 -0.63
C THR A 164 5.68 -20.77 -0.55
N PHE A 165 6.95 -20.66 -0.14
CA PHE A 165 7.56 -19.36 0.18
C PHE A 165 8.58 -18.87 -0.86
N VAL A 166 9.02 -19.69 -1.82
CA VAL A 166 10.03 -19.28 -2.80
C VAL A 166 9.49 -19.26 -4.22
N ASN A 167 8.51 -20.11 -4.53
CA ASN A 167 7.97 -20.23 -5.88
C ASN A 167 6.68 -19.43 -6.04
N LYS A 168 6.61 -18.62 -7.10
CA LYS A 168 5.43 -17.79 -7.44
C LYS A 168 5.00 -16.82 -6.33
N VAL A 169 5.97 -16.18 -5.71
CA VAL A 169 5.74 -15.16 -4.66
C VAL A 169 6.13 -13.79 -5.15
N TYR A 170 5.63 -12.76 -4.47
CA TYR A 170 5.91 -11.36 -4.79
C TYR A 170 6.71 -10.71 -3.67
N LEU A 171 7.65 -9.86 -4.04
CA LEU A 171 8.47 -9.11 -3.08
C LEU A 171 7.59 -8.22 -2.19
N ALA A 172 6.53 -7.62 -2.75
CA ALA A 172 5.59 -6.79 -2.00
C ALA A 172 5.04 -7.50 -0.76
N THR A 173 4.74 -8.80 -0.85
CA THR A 173 4.23 -9.57 0.29
C THR A 173 5.25 -9.63 1.43
N TYR A 174 6.53 -9.88 1.14
CA TYR A 174 7.58 -9.90 2.16
C TYR A 174 7.87 -8.52 2.74
N VAL A 175 7.88 -7.50 1.89
CA VAL A 175 8.05 -6.11 2.32
C VAL A 175 6.91 -5.71 3.25
N CYS A 176 5.67 -6.08 2.96
CA CYS A 176 4.53 -5.82 3.84
C CYS A 176 4.66 -6.53 5.19
N ILE A 177 5.09 -7.79 5.22
CA ILE A 177 5.34 -8.50 6.48
C ILE A 177 6.44 -7.81 7.30
N LEU A 178 7.54 -7.45 6.65
CA LEU A 178 8.66 -6.75 7.28
C LEU A 178 8.21 -5.39 7.83
N LEU A 179 7.48 -4.60 7.04
CA LEU A 179 6.91 -3.33 7.46
C LEU A 179 5.96 -3.50 8.64
N PHE A 180 5.10 -4.54 8.62
CA PHE A 180 4.21 -4.83 9.73
C PHE A 180 4.97 -5.05 11.05
N ILE A 181 6.04 -5.84 11.01
CA ILE A 181 6.87 -6.11 12.19
C ILE A 181 7.57 -4.83 12.68
N ILE A 182 8.25 -4.12 11.77
CA ILE A 182 9.01 -2.91 12.10
C ILE A 182 8.09 -1.84 12.70
N LEU A 183 6.94 -1.60 12.07
CA LEU A 183 6.00 -0.57 12.49
C LEU A 183 5.26 -0.95 13.77
N SER A 184 4.99 -2.23 13.99
CA SER A 184 4.48 -2.71 15.29
C SER A 184 5.50 -2.44 16.42
N ILE A 185 6.77 -2.72 16.18
CA ILE A 185 7.84 -2.38 17.13
C ILE A 185 7.93 -0.86 17.34
N LEU A 186 7.85 -0.08 16.25
CA LEU A 186 7.87 1.38 16.31
C LEU A 186 6.73 1.92 17.16
N LEU A 187 5.51 1.39 17.00
CA LEU A 187 4.32 1.83 17.73
C LEU A 187 4.37 1.46 19.22
N TYR A 188 4.85 0.25 19.56
CA TYR A 188 4.76 -0.26 20.93
C TYR A 188 6.05 -0.14 21.73
N LYS A 189 7.22 -0.10 21.10
CA LYS A 189 8.52 -0.15 21.78
C LYS A 189 9.35 1.12 21.65
N THR A 190 8.93 2.13 20.84
CA THR A 190 9.74 3.35 20.67
C THR A 190 9.13 4.57 21.38
N ARG A 191 9.99 5.60 21.58
CA ARG A 191 9.56 6.89 22.13
C ARG A 191 8.54 7.61 21.23
N PHE A 192 8.63 7.40 19.91
CA PHE A 192 7.66 7.96 18.98
C PHE A 192 6.27 7.36 19.20
N GLY A 193 6.18 6.03 19.24
CA GLY A 193 4.91 5.34 19.46
C GLY A 193 4.31 5.65 20.84
N LEU A 194 5.14 5.80 21.89
CA LEU A 194 4.67 6.22 23.20
C LEU A 194 4.01 7.61 23.16
N ARG A 195 4.68 8.58 22.52
CA ARG A 195 4.14 9.94 22.36
C ARG A 195 2.86 9.96 21.52
N LEU A 196 2.82 9.17 20.44
CA LEU A 196 1.65 9.04 19.57
C LEU A 196 0.43 8.57 20.37
N ARG A 197 0.59 7.49 21.14
CA ARG A 197 -0.48 6.93 21.98
C ARG A 197 -0.91 7.88 23.08
N ALA A 198 0.04 8.55 23.74
CA ALA A 198 -0.28 9.56 24.75
C ALA A 198 -1.13 10.70 24.18
N CYS A 199 -0.84 11.15 22.94
CA CYS A 199 -1.65 12.18 22.26
C CYS A 199 -3.05 11.70 21.90
N GLY A 200 -3.24 10.40 21.66
CA GLY A 200 -4.56 9.83 21.40
C GLY A 200 -5.40 9.66 22.65
N GLU A 201 -4.79 9.21 23.75
CA GLU A 201 -5.48 8.95 25.01
C GLU A 201 -5.84 10.24 25.76
N ASN A 202 -4.87 11.13 25.95
CA ASN A 202 -5.10 12.42 26.62
C ASN A 202 -4.23 13.52 26.00
N PRO A 203 -4.74 14.24 24.99
CA PRO A 203 -3.99 15.28 24.30
C PRO A 203 -3.60 16.46 25.23
N GLN A 204 -4.43 16.78 26.24
CA GLN A 204 -4.14 17.88 27.17
C GLN A 204 -2.97 17.52 28.09
N ALA A 205 -2.94 16.29 28.61
CA ALA A 205 -1.81 15.83 29.42
C ALA A 205 -0.53 15.71 28.60
N ALA A 206 -0.61 15.28 27.34
CA ALA A 206 0.54 15.22 26.45
C ALA A 206 1.11 16.62 26.15
N ASP A 207 0.25 17.60 25.93
CA ASP A 207 0.63 18.99 25.67
C ASP A 207 1.31 19.63 26.89
N SER A 208 0.79 19.39 28.09
CA SER A 208 1.40 19.88 29.36
C SER A 208 2.82 19.33 29.60
N LEU A 209 3.15 18.17 29.01
CA LEU A 209 4.48 17.58 29.02
C LEU A 209 5.39 18.08 27.87
N GLY A 210 4.93 19.07 27.09
CA GLY A 210 5.67 19.66 25.98
C GLY A 210 5.66 18.83 24.70
N ILE A 211 4.76 17.84 24.57
CA ILE A 211 4.60 17.07 23.35
C ILE A 211 3.68 17.85 22.40
N ASN A 212 4.18 18.14 21.19
CA ASN A 212 3.36 18.80 20.17
C ASN A 212 2.30 17.84 19.60
N VAL A 213 1.07 17.95 20.12
CA VAL A 213 -0.06 17.08 19.80
C VAL A 213 -0.43 17.20 18.31
N TYR A 214 -0.39 18.40 17.74
CA TYR A 214 -0.69 18.61 16.31
C TYR A 214 0.25 17.81 15.42
N LYS A 215 1.56 17.93 15.64
CA LYS A 215 2.57 17.19 14.85
C LYS A 215 2.39 15.68 14.97
N MET A 216 2.09 15.19 16.17
CA MET A 216 1.91 13.76 16.41
C MET A 216 0.66 13.21 15.72
N ARG A 217 -0.45 13.94 15.75
CA ARG A 217 -1.68 13.59 15.05
C ARG A 217 -1.48 13.55 13.53
N TYR A 218 -0.85 14.60 12.97
CA TYR A 218 -0.48 14.61 11.55
C TYR A 218 0.39 13.40 11.18
N ALA A 219 1.43 13.13 11.96
CA ALA A 219 2.31 11.98 11.72
C ALA A 219 1.55 10.64 11.74
N GLY A 220 0.61 10.46 12.68
CA GLY A 220 -0.20 9.24 12.75
C GLY A 220 -1.08 9.05 11.52
N VAL A 221 -1.78 10.10 11.08
CA VAL A 221 -2.67 10.01 9.91
C VAL A 221 -1.89 9.91 8.60
N LEU A 222 -0.75 10.61 8.46
CA LEU A 222 0.12 10.49 7.29
C LEU A 222 0.72 9.09 7.15
N LEU A 223 1.20 8.50 8.25
CA LEU A 223 1.67 7.11 8.26
C LEU A 223 0.53 6.15 7.91
N SER A 224 -0.66 6.39 8.44
CA SER A 224 -1.86 5.62 8.10
C SER A 224 -2.16 5.69 6.60
N GLY A 225 -2.13 6.88 6.00
CA GLY A 225 -2.34 7.06 4.57
C GLY A 225 -1.27 6.39 3.71
N ALA A 226 0.00 6.51 4.09
CA ALA A 226 1.11 5.84 3.40
C ALA A 226 0.93 4.31 3.40
N LEU A 227 0.61 3.73 4.56
CA LEU A 227 0.42 2.29 4.72
C LEU A 227 -0.85 1.79 4.01
N GLY A 228 -1.93 2.56 4.05
CA GLY A 228 -3.15 2.26 3.31
C GLY A 228 -2.91 2.17 1.81
N ALA A 229 -2.14 3.11 1.25
CA ALA A 229 -1.77 3.10 -0.17
C ALA A 229 -0.84 1.94 -0.54
N ILE A 230 0.15 1.60 0.32
CA ILE A 230 1.00 0.41 0.14
C ILE A 230 0.14 -0.86 0.13
N GLY A 231 -0.80 -0.97 1.08
CA GLY A 231 -1.72 -2.11 1.14
C GLY A 231 -2.60 -2.23 -0.11
N GLY A 232 -3.15 -1.11 -0.59
CA GLY A 232 -3.93 -1.08 -1.83
C GLY A 232 -3.12 -1.49 -3.05
N LEU A 233 -1.89 -0.98 -3.18
CA LEU A 233 -0.97 -1.37 -4.24
C LEU A 233 -0.64 -2.87 -4.18
N ALA A 234 -0.23 -3.36 -3.01
CA ALA A 234 0.15 -4.76 -2.82
C ALA A 234 -1.03 -5.73 -3.00
N TYR A 235 -2.27 -5.24 -2.85
CA TYR A 235 -3.46 -6.02 -3.09
C TYR A 235 -3.78 -6.18 -4.59
N ILE A 236 -3.55 -5.14 -5.40
CA ILE A 236 -3.95 -5.13 -6.82
C ILE A 236 -2.80 -5.51 -7.75
N VAL A 237 -1.61 -4.94 -7.57
CA VAL A 237 -0.52 -5.07 -8.55
C VAL A 237 -0.07 -6.52 -8.74
N PRO A 238 0.16 -7.33 -7.69
CA PRO A 238 0.56 -8.71 -7.88
C PRO A 238 -0.51 -9.59 -8.53
N PRO A 239 -1.77 -9.68 -7.99
CA PRO A 239 -2.72 -10.67 -8.48
C PRO A 239 -3.55 -10.21 -9.68
N VAL A 240 -3.95 -8.93 -9.73
CA VAL A 240 -4.98 -8.44 -10.66
C VAL A 240 -4.37 -7.68 -11.83
N GLN A 241 -3.31 -6.91 -11.62
CA GLN A 241 -2.56 -6.13 -12.62
C GLN A 241 -3.41 -5.11 -13.42
N THR A 242 -4.66 -4.96 -13.02
CA THR A 242 -5.62 -4.08 -13.66
C THR A 242 -6.42 -3.38 -12.60
N TRP A 243 -6.43 -2.06 -12.62
CA TRP A 243 -7.38 -1.31 -11.82
C TRP A 243 -8.70 -1.20 -12.58
N ASN A 244 -9.78 -1.67 -11.99
CA ASN A 244 -11.12 -1.61 -12.56
C ASN A 244 -12.07 -0.96 -11.54
N PHE A 245 -12.94 -0.06 -12.02
CA PHE A 245 -13.93 0.59 -11.17
C PHE A 245 -14.93 -0.40 -10.55
N GLU A 246 -15.31 -1.45 -11.31
CA GLU A 246 -16.28 -2.45 -10.85
C GLU A 246 -15.71 -3.39 -9.79
N VAL A 247 -14.41 -3.66 -9.87
CA VAL A 247 -13.73 -4.59 -8.95
C VAL A 247 -13.08 -3.85 -7.79
N GLY A 248 -12.97 -2.57 -7.78
CA GLY A 248 -12.35 -1.74 -6.71
C GLY A 248 -11.61 -2.51 -5.60
N VAL A 249 -10.77 -1.92 -4.84
CA VAL A 249 -10.07 -2.63 -3.74
C VAL A 249 -11.06 -3.14 -2.68
N ALA A 250 -12.23 -2.54 -2.60
CA ALA A 250 -13.27 -2.88 -1.62
C ALA A 250 -14.28 -3.93 -2.10
N GLY A 251 -14.32 -4.22 -3.38
CA GLY A 251 -15.28 -5.17 -3.98
C GLY A 251 -14.68 -6.52 -4.36
N ALA A 252 -13.49 -6.80 -3.90
CA ALA A 252 -12.80 -8.07 -4.17
C ALA A 252 -12.88 -9.03 -3.00
#